data_b941f88a08e3e926835f4505c15523b7
#
_entry.id   b941f88a08e3e926835f4505c15523b7
#
_cell.length_a   1.000
_cell.length_b   1.000
_cell.length_c   1.000
_cell.angle_alpha   90.00
_cell.angle_beta   90.00
_cell.angle_gamma   90.00
#
_symmetry.space_group_name_H-M   'P 1'
#
loop_
_entity.id
_entity.type
_entity.pdbx_description
1 polymer ?
#
loop_
_entity_poly.entity_id
_entity_poly.type
_entity_poly.pdbx_seq_one_letter_code
_entity_poly.pdbx_strand_id
1 'polypeptide(L)'
;MKFMHISDVHLGVKPDAGKAWSEKRAQDIWDSFAEMIEIAAEESPDFLLISGDLFHKQPLKRELKEVCGLFARIPQTKVLLMAGNHDYIQQNSFYRTCEWPENVCFFPREEVMCFDFPEQNTTVYGLSYWHREIRQALYDEVFPKNTDRINI
;
A
#
# COMPACT_ATOMS: atom_id res chain seq x y z
N MET A 1 17.68 9.78 -3.69
CA MET A 1 16.42 9.06 -3.50
C MET A 1 15.72 9.61 -2.26
N LYS A 2 14.43 9.91 -2.36
CA LYS A 2 13.55 10.37 -1.29
C LYS A 2 12.34 9.43 -1.26
N PHE A 3 11.89 9.01 -0.10
CA PHE A 3 10.70 8.17 0.02
C PHE A 3 9.84 8.56 1.22
N MET A 4 8.56 8.26 1.10
CA MET A 4 7.59 8.26 2.20
C MET A 4 7.23 6.81 2.52
N HIS A 5 7.00 6.53 3.80
CA HIS A 5 6.57 5.20 4.26
C HIS A 5 5.38 5.33 5.18
N ILE A 6 4.35 4.56 4.91
CA ILE A 6 3.15 4.44 5.74
C ILE A 6 2.75 2.98 5.89
N SER A 7 2.07 2.67 6.98
CA SER A 7 1.42 1.37 7.23
C SER A 7 0.18 1.58 8.10
N ASP A 8 -0.67 0.58 8.21
CA ASP A 8 -1.77 0.54 9.18
C ASP A 8 -2.71 1.76 9.11
N VAL A 9 -3.02 2.20 7.89
CA VAL A 9 -3.93 3.33 7.67
C VAL A 9 -5.36 2.98 8.05
N HIS A 10 -5.77 1.72 7.79
CA HIS A 10 -7.09 1.19 8.13
C HIS A 10 -8.27 2.00 7.56
N LEU A 11 -8.20 2.42 6.29
CA LEU A 11 -9.31 3.07 5.61
C LEU A 11 -10.60 2.26 5.78
N GLY A 12 -11.70 2.95 6.05
CA GLY A 12 -13.00 2.34 6.26
C GLY A 12 -13.24 1.77 7.67
N VAL A 13 -12.31 1.93 8.60
CA VAL A 13 -12.57 1.66 10.01
C VAL A 13 -13.57 2.67 10.58
N LYS A 14 -14.40 2.22 11.50
CA LYS A 14 -15.29 3.07 12.29
C LYS A 14 -14.88 3.03 13.76
N PRO A 15 -13.93 3.90 14.16
CA PRO A 15 -13.49 3.95 15.54
C PRO A 15 -14.66 4.28 16.47
N ASP A 16 -14.70 3.70 17.66
CA ASP A 16 -15.75 3.93 18.65
C ASP A 16 -17.18 3.68 18.09
N ALA A 17 -17.39 2.61 17.35
CA ALA A 17 -18.68 2.28 16.76
C ALA A 17 -19.84 2.40 17.75
N GLY A 18 -20.91 3.10 17.34
CA GLY A 18 -22.07 3.40 18.17
C GLY A 18 -21.96 4.71 18.99
N LYS A 19 -20.85 5.44 18.92
CA LYS A 19 -20.73 6.78 19.48
C LYS A 19 -21.03 7.85 18.43
N ALA A 20 -21.50 9.01 18.87
CA ALA A 20 -21.91 10.11 17.98
C ALA A 20 -20.77 10.65 17.10
N TRP A 21 -19.52 10.49 17.55
CA TRP A 21 -18.33 10.96 16.81
C TRP A 21 -17.69 9.91 15.89
N SER A 22 -18.19 8.66 15.90
CA SER A 22 -17.61 7.55 15.16
C SER A 22 -17.52 7.82 13.65
N GLU A 23 -18.56 8.33 13.03
CA GLU A 23 -18.58 8.65 11.59
C GLU A 23 -17.59 9.76 11.26
N LYS A 24 -17.47 10.78 12.11
CA LYS A 24 -16.49 11.84 11.92
C LYS A 24 -15.06 11.30 11.97
N ARG A 25 -14.74 10.47 12.95
CA ARG A 25 -13.41 9.85 13.07
C ARG A 25 -13.07 8.94 11.89
N ALA A 26 -14.08 8.23 11.37
CA ALA A 26 -13.90 7.45 10.14
C ALA A 26 -13.59 8.34 8.94
N GLN A 27 -14.22 9.50 8.82
CA GLN A 27 -13.93 10.48 7.77
C GLN A 27 -12.56 11.12 7.96
N ASP A 28 -12.19 11.48 9.19
CA ASP A 28 -10.87 12.08 9.51
C ASP A 28 -9.70 11.19 9.06
N ILE A 29 -9.86 9.85 9.07
CA ILE A 29 -8.85 8.90 8.57
C ILE A 29 -8.70 9.03 7.04
N TRP A 30 -9.81 9.11 6.31
CA TRP A 30 -9.78 9.34 4.86
C TRP A 30 -9.18 10.71 4.50
N ASP A 31 -9.55 11.74 5.23
CA ASP A 31 -9.04 13.10 5.04
C ASP A 31 -7.54 13.16 5.29
N SER A 32 -7.05 12.52 6.36
CA SER A 32 -5.62 12.43 6.66
C SER A 32 -4.84 11.66 5.59
N PHE A 33 -5.43 10.58 5.03
CA PHE A 33 -4.81 9.86 3.92
C PHE A 33 -4.75 10.72 2.64
N ALA A 34 -5.82 11.46 2.34
CA ALA A 34 -5.83 12.39 1.21
C ALA A 34 -4.81 13.52 1.40
N GLU A 35 -4.70 14.10 2.60
CA GLU A 35 -3.71 15.12 2.94
C GLU A 35 -2.28 14.61 2.77
N MET A 36 -2.01 13.36 3.16
CA MET A 36 -0.71 12.72 2.94
C MET A 36 -0.39 12.63 1.44
N ILE A 37 -1.36 12.36 0.58
CA ILE A 37 -1.17 12.37 -0.89
C ILE A 37 -0.87 13.78 -1.40
N GLU A 38 -1.51 14.83 -0.86
CA GLU A 38 -1.16 16.22 -1.20
C GLU A 38 0.29 16.54 -0.83
N ILE A 39 0.72 16.14 0.38
CA ILE A 39 2.12 16.28 0.80
C ILE A 39 3.05 15.53 -0.16
N ALA A 40 2.68 14.32 -0.60
CA ALA A 40 3.46 13.58 -1.58
C ALA A 40 3.52 14.28 -2.95
N ALA A 41 2.44 14.97 -3.36
CA ALA A 41 2.42 15.76 -4.59
C ALA A 41 3.37 16.98 -4.51
N GLU A 42 3.41 17.68 -3.36
CA GLU A 42 4.29 18.83 -3.12
C GLU A 42 5.76 18.41 -3.00
N GLU A 43 6.01 17.35 -2.21
CA GLU A 43 7.34 16.89 -1.87
C GLU A 43 8.00 16.03 -2.97
N SER A 44 7.20 15.52 -3.90
CA SER A 44 7.62 14.69 -5.04
C SER A 44 8.64 13.59 -4.67
N PRO A 45 8.32 12.68 -3.73
CA PRO A 45 9.21 11.58 -3.40
C PRO A 45 9.34 10.62 -4.58
N ASP A 46 10.49 9.93 -4.69
CA ASP A 46 10.66 8.86 -5.66
C ASP A 46 9.70 7.69 -5.39
N PHE A 47 9.49 7.39 -4.10
CA PHE A 47 8.66 6.27 -3.66
C PHE A 47 7.69 6.65 -2.55
N LEU A 48 6.48 6.08 -2.61
CA LEU A 48 5.54 5.94 -1.50
C LEU A 48 5.41 4.44 -1.18
N LEU A 49 5.91 4.04 -0.02
CA LEU A 49 5.88 2.65 0.45
C LEU A 49 4.68 2.47 1.37
N ILE A 50 3.79 1.52 1.05
CA ILE A 50 2.60 1.18 1.84
C ILE A 50 2.71 -0.28 2.27
N SER A 51 3.13 -0.49 3.52
CA SER A 51 3.51 -1.80 4.07
C SER A 51 2.33 -2.56 4.69
N GLY A 52 1.19 -2.59 3.99
CA GLY A 52 0.01 -3.34 4.39
C GLY A 52 -1.00 -2.55 5.20
N ASP A 53 -2.15 -3.17 5.42
CA ASP A 53 -3.29 -2.67 6.18
C ASP A 53 -3.75 -1.26 5.74
N LEU A 54 -3.73 -1.03 4.41
CA LEU A 54 -4.29 0.18 3.85
C LEU A 54 -5.78 0.28 4.16
N PHE A 55 -6.50 -0.85 4.12
CA PHE A 55 -7.90 -0.94 4.50
C PHE A 55 -8.09 -1.77 5.77
N HIS A 56 -9.07 -1.38 6.59
CA HIS A 56 -9.40 -2.10 7.83
C HIS A 56 -9.98 -3.50 7.60
N LYS A 57 -10.52 -3.75 6.42
CA LYS A 57 -11.11 -5.02 5.95
C LYS A 57 -11.02 -5.09 4.44
N GLN A 58 -11.55 -6.17 3.85
CA GLN A 58 -11.61 -6.29 2.39
C GLN A 58 -12.20 -5.02 1.75
N PRO A 59 -11.44 -4.33 0.88
CA PRO A 59 -11.90 -3.09 0.27
C PRO A 59 -13.06 -3.33 -0.68
N LEU A 60 -13.97 -2.39 -0.73
CA LEU A 60 -15.02 -2.34 -1.74
C LEU A 60 -14.46 -1.72 -3.04
N LYS A 61 -15.08 -2.03 -4.18
CA LYS A 61 -14.70 -1.43 -5.48
C LYS A 61 -14.66 0.09 -5.46
N ARG A 62 -15.62 0.73 -4.76
CA ARG A 62 -15.68 2.18 -4.64
C ARG A 62 -14.48 2.75 -3.87
N GLU A 63 -14.05 2.08 -2.81
CA GLU A 63 -12.92 2.47 -1.97
C GLU A 63 -11.60 2.34 -2.76
N LEU A 64 -11.43 1.24 -3.49
CA LEU A 64 -10.29 1.07 -4.40
C LEU A 64 -10.26 2.14 -5.51
N LYS A 65 -11.43 2.47 -6.09
CA LYS A 65 -11.52 3.53 -7.10
C LYS A 65 -11.11 4.89 -6.54
N GLU A 66 -11.51 5.18 -5.30
CA GLU A 66 -11.15 6.42 -4.60
C GLU A 66 -9.63 6.48 -4.37
N VAL A 67 -9.05 5.42 -3.84
CA VAL A 67 -7.59 5.31 -3.63
C VAL A 67 -6.83 5.40 -4.95
N CYS A 68 -7.27 4.71 -6.01
CA CYS A 68 -6.68 4.85 -7.35
C CYS A 68 -6.71 6.30 -7.85
N GLY A 69 -7.81 7.02 -7.61
CA GLY A 69 -7.93 8.43 -7.94
C GLY A 69 -6.92 9.30 -7.20
N LEU A 70 -6.67 9.01 -5.93
CA LEU A 70 -5.65 9.69 -5.14
C LEU A 70 -4.23 9.38 -5.66
N PHE A 71 -3.90 8.11 -5.90
CA PHE A 71 -2.58 7.73 -6.44
C PHE A 71 -2.30 8.32 -7.83
N ALA A 72 -3.34 8.48 -8.67
CA ALA A 72 -3.20 9.12 -9.97
C ALA A 72 -2.84 10.61 -9.90
N ARG A 73 -2.96 11.26 -8.72
CA ARG A 73 -2.56 12.66 -8.50
C ARG A 73 -1.05 12.83 -8.28
N ILE A 74 -0.33 11.73 -8.06
CA ILE A 74 1.13 11.71 -7.84
C ILE A 74 1.83 10.83 -8.88
N PRO A 75 1.66 11.07 -10.20
CA PRO A 75 2.12 10.16 -11.24
C PRO A 75 3.64 10.01 -11.30
N GLN A 76 4.40 10.98 -10.79
CA GLN A 76 5.85 10.96 -10.69
C GLN A 76 6.38 10.09 -9.54
N THR A 77 5.55 9.80 -8.54
CA THR A 77 5.92 8.98 -7.37
C THR A 77 5.51 7.52 -7.61
N LYS A 78 6.44 6.59 -7.48
CA LYS A 78 6.11 5.16 -7.54
C LYS A 78 5.52 4.70 -6.22
N VAL A 79 4.29 4.21 -6.27
CA VAL A 79 3.57 3.69 -5.09
C VAL A 79 3.81 2.18 -5.01
N LEU A 80 4.54 1.73 -4.00
CA LEU A 80 4.78 0.32 -3.71
C LEU A 80 3.74 -0.12 -2.68
N LEU A 81 2.78 -0.95 -3.08
CA LEU A 81 1.64 -1.33 -2.27
C LEU A 81 1.61 -2.83 -2.02
N MET A 82 1.48 -3.22 -0.77
CA MET A 82 1.18 -4.59 -0.37
C MET A 82 -0.09 -4.63 0.50
N ALA A 83 -0.81 -5.74 0.44
CA ALA A 83 -1.91 -6.02 1.36
C ALA A 83 -1.36 -6.60 2.67
N GLY A 84 -1.94 -6.17 3.79
CA GLY A 84 -1.62 -6.65 5.13
C GLY A 84 -2.57 -7.76 5.62
N ASN A 85 -2.63 -7.96 6.93
CA ASN A 85 -3.44 -9.01 7.53
C ASN A 85 -4.93 -8.64 7.72
N HIS A 86 -5.28 -7.35 7.65
CA HIS A 86 -6.67 -6.89 7.66
C HIS A 86 -7.30 -6.91 6.27
N ASP A 87 -6.55 -6.52 5.26
CA ASP A 87 -7.00 -6.39 3.87
C ASP A 87 -6.39 -7.47 2.94
N TYR A 88 -6.00 -8.63 3.50
CA TYR A 88 -5.35 -9.73 2.77
C TYR A 88 -6.08 -10.17 1.51
N ILE A 89 -5.34 -10.70 0.51
CA ILE A 89 -5.87 -11.00 -0.83
C ILE A 89 -6.65 -12.31 -0.83
N GLN A 90 -7.95 -12.24 -0.53
CA GLN A 90 -8.86 -13.38 -0.62
C GLN A 90 -9.12 -13.79 -2.08
N GLN A 91 -9.71 -14.98 -2.27
CA GLN A 91 -10.04 -15.49 -3.59
C GLN A 91 -10.94 -14.53 -4.40
N ASN A 92 -11.87 -13.85 -3.73
CA ASN A 92 -12.82 -12.88 -4.30
C ASN A 92 -12.47 -11.42 -3.99
N SER A 93 -11.24 -11.15 -3.55
CA SER A 93 -10.78 -9.80 -3.26
C SER A 93 -10.78 -8.93 -4.52
N PHE A 94 -11.28 -7.70 -4.41
CA PHE A 94 -11.23 -6.72 -5.49
C PHE A 94 -9.80 -6.23 -5.80
N TYR A 95 -8.84 -6.48 -4.94
CA TYR A 95 -7.42 -6.28 -5.26
C TYR A 95 -6.98 -7.05 -6.52
N ARG A 96 -7.56 -8.24 -6.76
CA ARG A 96 -7.24 -9.10 -7.92
C ARG A 96 -7.72 -8.54 -9.25
N THR A 97 -8.73 -7.69 -9.23
CA THR A 97 -9.38 -7.11 -10.42
C THR A 97 -9.27 -5.59 -10.47
N CYS A 98 -8.49 -5.02 -9.57
CA CYS A 98 -8.25 -3.58 -9.56
C CYS A 98 -7.33 -3.20 -10.73
N GLU A 99 -7.77 -2.24 -11.53
CA GLU A 99 -6.94 -1.60 -12.54
C GLU A 99 -6.18 -0.45 -11.86
N TRP A 100 -4.96 -0.75 -11.44
CA TRP A 100 -4.10 0.21 -10.77
C TRP A 100 -3.60 1.28 -11.74
N PRO A 101 -3.41 2.55 -11.31
CA PRO A 101 -2.67 3.55 -12.07
C PRO A 101 -1.24 3.09 -12.41
N GLU A 102 -0.67 3.60 -13.49
CA GLU A 102 0.66 3.20 -14.00
C GLU A 102 1.81 3.42 -13.00
N ASN A 103 1.62 4.32 -12.06
CA ASN A 103 2.61 4.59 -11.02
C ASN A 103 2.52 3.63 -9.82
N VAL A 104 1.52 2.72 -9.77
CA VAL A 104 1.32 1.78 -8.68
C VAL A 104 1.96 0.42 -9.00
N CYS A 105 2.87 0.00 -8.15
CA CYS A 105 3.51 -1.31 -8.15
C CYS A 105 2.90 -2.14 -7.01
N PHE A 106 1.85 -2.89 -7.31
CA PHE A 106 1.18 -3.75 -6.34
C PHE A 106 1.86 -5.12 -6.24
N PHE A 107 2.08 -5.60 -5.02
CA PHE A 107 2.59 -6.95 -4.75
C PHE A 107 1.41 -7.93 -4.61
N PRO A 108 1.04 -8.70 -5.65
CA PRO A 108 -0.20 -9.49 -5.64
C PRO A 108 -0.07 -10.88 -5.03
N ARG A 109 1.09 -11.27 -4.48
CA ARG A 109 1.38 -12.64 -4.06
C ARG A 109 1.86 -12.73 -2.62
N GLU A 110 1.66 -13.93 -2.00
CA GLU A 110 2.21 -14.29 -0.68
C GLU A 110 3.62 -14.90 -0.78
N GLU A 111 4.34 -14.53 -1.81
CA GLU A 111 5.75 -14.86 -2.01
C GLU A 111 6.52 -13.58 -2.29
N VAL A 112 7.77 -13.52 -1.88
CA VAL A 112 8.58 -12.33 -2.10
C VAL A 112 8.85 -12.14 -3.59
N MET A 113 8.49 -10.98 -4.06
CA MET A 113 8.80 -10.49 -5.40
C MET A 113 9.48 -9.13 -5.32
N CYS A 114 10.02 -8.64 -6.43
CA CYS A 114 10.69 -7.35 -6.45
C CYS A 114 10.31 -6.52 -7.67
N PHE A 115 10.41 -5.21 -7.49
CA PHE A 115 10.37 -4.22 -8.56
C PHE A 115 11.71 -3.51 -8.65
N ASP A 116 12.27 -3.43 -9.86
CA ASP A 116 13.54 -2.76 -10.14
C ASP A 116 13.30 -1.34 -10.65
N PHE A 117 14.02 -0.38 -10.07
CA PHE A 117 14.00 1.05 -10.44
C PHE A 117 15.42 1.51 -10.78
N PRO A 118 15.86 1.30 -12.03
CA PRO A 118 17.24 1.62 -12.43
C PRO A 118 17.60 3.09 -12.27
N GLU A 119 16.66 4.00 -12.53
CA GLU A 119 16.86 5.45 -12.42
C GLU A 119 17.18 5.90 -10.99
N GLN A 120 16.58 5.22 -9.98
CA GLN A 120 16.82 5.46 -8.55
C GLN A 120 17.94 4.56 -7.98
N ASN A 121 18.53 3.71 -8.82
CA ASN A 121 19.48 2.67 -8.40
C ASN A 121 18.93 1.80 -7.24
N THR A 122 17.65 1.43 -7.32
CA THR A 122 16.92 0.79 -6.21
C THR A 122 16.18 -0.45 -6.68
N THR A 123 16.14 -1.48 -5.83
CA THR A 123 15.25 -2.64 -5.94
C THR A 123 14.39 -2.72 -4.68
N VAL A 124 13.08 -2.81 -4.84
CA VAL A 124 12.13 -2.93 -3.72
C VAL A 124 11.54 -4.31 -3.70
N TYR A 125 11.65 -4.99 -2.56
CA TYR A 125 11.12 -6.33 -2.32
C TYR A 125 9.85 -6.24 -1.48
N GLY A 126 8.89 -7.10 -1.75
CA GLY A 126 7.64 -7.13 -0.99
C GLY A 126 6.83 -8.37 -1.27
N LEU A 127 5.86 -8.61 -0.40
CA LEU A 127 4.84 -9.65 -0.53
C LEU A 127 3.54 -9.14 0.06
N SER A 128 2.41 -9.71 -0.32
CA SER A 128 1.12 -9.45 0.31
C SER A 128 0.63 -10.66 1.06
N TYR A 129 -0.16 -10.42 2.08
CA TYR A 129 -0.88 -11.45 2.80
C TYR A 129 -2.02 -12.03 1.93
N TRP A 130 -2.11 -13.36 1.89
CA TRP A 130 -3.26 -14.09 1.34
C TRP A 130 -4.14 -14.69 2.42
N HIS A 131 -3.66 -14.68 3.65
CA HIS A 131 -4.31 -15.16 4.86
C HIS A 131 -4.12 -14.14 5.98
N ARG A 132 -4.93 -14.24 7.03
CA ARG A 132 -4.79 -13.38 8.20
C ARG A 132 -3.47 -13.51 8.93
N GLU A 133 -2.81 -14.64 8.78
CA GLU A 133 -1.56 -14.97 9.47
C GLU A 133 -0.60 -15.62 8.49
N ILE A 134 0.61 -15.11 8.41
CA ILE A 134 1.74 -15.78 7.81
C ILE A 134 2.51 -16.49 8.93
N ARG A 135 2.53 -17.81 8.92
CA ARG A 135 3.14 -18.63 10.00
C ARG A 135 4.56 -19.06 9.68
N GLN A 136 5.06 -18.76 8.51
CA GLN A 136 6.42 -19.07 8.07
C GLN A 136 7.14 -17.78 7.72
N ALA A 137 8.42 -17.71 8.04
CA ALA A 137 9.26 -16.58 7.66
C ALA A 137 9.55 -16.67 6.15
N LEU A 138 8.74 -15.98 5.34
CA LEU A 138 8.84 -16.04 3.88
C LEU A 138 10.00 -15.22 3.30
N TYR A 139 10.66 -14.41 4.12
CA TYR A 139 11.75 -13.51 3.73
C TYR A 139 13.12 -13.95 4.23
N ASP A 140 13.24 -15.01 5.04
CA ASP A 140 14.51 -15.46 5.60
C ASP A 140 15.53 -15.93 4.55
N GLU A 141 15.04 -16.39 3.39
CA GLU A 141 15.88 -16.83 2.27
C GLU A 141 15.98 -15.80 1.15
N VAL A 142 15.52 -14.57 1.39
CA VAL A 142 15.56 -13.50 0.39
C VAL A 142 16.89 -12.78 0.49
N PHE A 143 17.65 -12.89 -0.59
CA PHE A 143 18.92 -12.18 -0.74
C PHE A 143 18.81 -11.13 -1.85
N PRO A 144 19.41 -9.94 -1.67
CA PRO A 144 19.46 -8.94 -2.71
C PRO A 144 20.06 -9.51 -3.99
N LYS A 145 19.37 -9.37 -5.11
CA LYS A 145 19.87 -9.81 -6.43
C LYS A 145 21.08 -9.01 -6.90
N ASN A 146 21.18 -7.77 -6.46
CA ASN A 146 22.28 -6.88 -6.78
C ASN A 146 22.65 -6.06 -5.53
N THR A 147 23.82 -6.32 -4.97
CA THR A 147 24.34 -5.64 -3.77
C THR A 147 24.88 -4.23 -4.06
N ASP A 148 25.10 -3.87 -5.33
CA ASP A 148 25.55 -2.54 -5.73
C ASP A 148 24.41 -1.52 -5.80
N ARG A 149 23.17 -1.98 -5.57
CA ARG A 149 21.96 -1.17 -5.52
C ARG A 149 21.46 -0.97 -4.09
N ILE A 150 20.62 0.03 -3.93
CA ILE A 150 19.80 0.17 -2.73
C ILE A 150 18.73 -0.91 -2.76
N ASN A 151 18.63 -1.70 -1.70
CA ASN A 151 17.65 -2.75 -1.55
C ASN A 151 16.73 -2.39 -0.37
N ILE A 152 15.42 -2.35 -0.61
CA ILE A 152 14.35 -2.01 0.34
C ILE A 152 13.43 -3.21 0.48
#